data_be3a1745574cf9bdfd63271dfb07ec57
#
_entry.id   be3a1745574cf9bdfd63271dfb07ec57
#
_cell.length_a   1.000
_cell.length_b   1.000
_cell.length_c   1.000
_cell.angle_alpha   90.00
_cell.angle_beta   90.00
_cell.angle_gamma   90.00
#
_symmetry.space_group_name_H-M   'P 1'
#
loop_
_entity.id
_entity.type
_entity.pdbx_description
1 polymer ?
#
loop_
_entity_poly.entity_id
_entity_poly.type
_entity_poly.pdbx_seq_one_letter_code
_entity_poly.pdbx_strand_id
1 'polypeptide(L)'
;MKKILFFAAIACITLNSCKKEKGSNTFSGPEVAMGTGIARSWITITHDEVPLEIGVEMTDEVLSVLPKTNFTVAIPLHIKAKETTAFNHLYITWAANGHPLPGTFIGPHFDVRFFMTSLEDHLAIPAPPTPGFTNLPPAGYMPASYFPDAPVPQLGVHWTDKMFTNPVTKAMILGSYDGKFTFVSPIMILPVLQSGESFSSAYAQPQLFARHNWYPTKYNIYMNNATHKHYVTLSNFVLR
;
A
#
# COMPACT_ATOMS: atom_id res chain seq x y z
N MET A 1 -8.27 -79.97 -0.15
CA MET A 1 -9.14 -78.85 -0.37
C MET A 1 -8.38 -77.55 -0.12
N LYS A 2 -7.90 -76.88 -1.19
CA LYS A 2 -7.10 -75.65 -1.09
C LYS A 2 -8.06 -74.44 -1.28
N LYS A 3 -8.16 -73.56 -0.27
CA LYS A 3 -8.92 -72.35 -0.33
C LYS A 3 -8.02 -71.26 -0.93
N ILE A 4 -8.41 -70.72 -2.08
CA ILE A 4 -7.76 -69.58 -2.72
C ILE A 4 -8.45 -68.32 -2.22
N LEU A 5 -7.71 -67.45 -1.50
CA LEU A 5 -8.14 -66.11 -1.11
C LEU A 5 -7.83 -65.15 -2.27
N PHE A 6 -8.84 -64.53 -2.83
CA PHE A 6 -8.72 -63.41 -3.77
C PHE A 6 -8.56 -62.11 -2.97
N PHE A 7 -7.37 -61.46 -3.08
CA PHE A 7 -7.18 -60.10 -2.61
C PHE A 7 -7.58 -59.14 -3.73
N ALA A 8 -8.65 -58.40 -3.53
CA ALA A 8 -9.05 -57.31 -4.39
C ALA A 8 -8.24 -56.03 -3.99
N ALA A 9 -7.28 -55.64 -4.82
CA ALA A 9 -6.57 -54.40 -4.66
C ALA A 9 -7.45 -53.23 -5.16
N ILE A 10 -7.96 -52.43 -4.24
CA ILE A 10 -8.64 -51.17 -4.56
C ILE A 10 -7.56 -50.12 -4.88
N ALA A 11 -7.39 -49.79 -6.16
CA ALA A 11 -6.57 -48.69 -6.61
C ALA A 11 -7.28 -47.36 -6.31
N CYS A 12 -6.89 -46.65 -5.24
CA CYS A 12 -7.27 -45.26 -5.01
C CYS A 12 -6.64 -44.37 -6.09
N ILE A 13 -7.43 -44.02 -7.09
CA ILE A 13 -7.04 -42.94 -8.04
C ILE A 13 -7.21 -41.63 -7.31
N THR A 14 -6.09 -41.07 -6.78
CA THR A 14 -6.04 -39.69 -6.32
C THR A 14 -6.11 -38.77 -7.53
N LEU A 15 -7.29 -38.20 -7.76
CA LEU A 15 -7.46 -37.08 -8.69
C LEU A 15 -6.68 -35.89 -8.15
N ASN A 16 -5.42 -35.76 -8.53
CA ASN A 16 -4.70 -34.51 -8.41
C ASN A 16 -5.37 -33.49 -9.32
N SER A 17 -6.34 -32.73 -8.76
CA SER A 17 -6.84 -31.52 -9.41
C SER A 17 -5.68 -30.55 -9.54
N CYS A 18 -5.01 -30.53 -10.70
CA CYS A 18 -4.14 -29.43 -11.10
C CYS A 18 -4.98 -28.16 -11.06
N LYS A 19 -4.86 -27.36 -9.99
CA LYS A 19 -5.27 -25.96 -10.04
C LYS A 19 -4.43 -25.31 -11.12
N LYS A 20 -5.04 -25.09 -12.29
CA LYS A 20 -4.46 -24.27 -13.35
C LYS A 20 -4.10 -22.93 -12.73
N GLU A 21 -2.82 -22.57 -12.65
CA GLU A 21 -2.43 -21.25 -12.21
C GLU A 21 -3.15 -20.26 -13.12
N LYS A 22 -3.98 -19.42 -12.51
CA LYS A 22 -4.69 -18.38 -13.25
C LYS A 22 -3.63 -17.40 -13.74
N GLY A 23 -3.46 -17.29 -15.07
CA GLY A 23 -2.55 -16.31 -15.66
C GLY A 23 -2.85 -14.91 -15.13
N SER A 24 -1.85 -14.04 -15.09
CA SER A 24 -1.97 -12.67 -14.65
C SER A 24 -1.27 -11.73 -15.62
N ASN A 25 -1.71 -10.47 -15.65
CA ASN A 25 -1.12 -9.39 -16.43
C ASN A 25 -0.67 -8.26 -15.51
N THR A 26 0.46 -7.64 -15.84
CA THR A 26 0.93 -6.43 -15.17
C THR A 26 0.74 -5.22 -16.09
N PHE A 27 0.15 -4.17 -15.53
CA PHE A 27 -0.12 -2.90 -16.20
C PHE A 27 0.62 -1.79 -15.48
N SER A 28 1.41 -1.01 -16.22
CA SER A 28 2.19 0.10 -15.67
C SER A 28 1.56 1.45 -16.00
N GLY A 29 1.59 2.38 -15.05
CA GLY A 29 1.30 3.79 -15.28
C GLY A 29 2.43 4.48 -16.03
N PRO A 30 2.33 5.79 -16.28
CA PRO A 30 3.41 6.57 -16.88
C PRO A 30 4.61 6.68 -15.94
N GLU A 31 5.78 6.86 -16.53
CA GLU A 31 7.00 7.22 -15.80
C GLU A 31 6.95 8.68 -15.35
N VAL A 32 7.40 8.93 -14.13
CA VAL A 32 7.45 10.25 -13.53
C VAL A 32 8.85 10.51 -12.97
N ALA A 33 9.44 11.64 -13.29
CA ALA A 33 10.71 12.04 -12.73
C ALA A 33 10.59 12.23 -11.21
N MET A 34 11.51 11.64 -10.45
CA MET A 34 11.57 11.72 -9.00
C MET A 34 13.03 11.89 -8.55
N GLY A 35 13.39 13.09 -8.14
CA GLY A 35 14.80 13.42 -7.90
C GLY A 35 15.64 13.26 -9.16
N THR A 36 16.71 12.46 -9.08
CA THR A 36 17.57 12.11 -10.22
C THR A 36 17.18 10.85 -10.94
N GLY A 37 16.13 10.16 -10.47
CA GLY A 37 15.64 8.90 -11.03
C GLY A 37 14.20 8.98 -11.53
N ILE A 38 13.60 7.82 -11.66
CA ILE A 38 12.25 7.62 -12.20
C ILE A 38 11.44 6.78 -11.20
N ALA A 39 10.18 7.17 -11.01
CA ALA A 39 9.18 6.37 -10.34
C ALA A 39 8.02 6.05 -11.28
N ARG A 40 7.40 4.88 -11.12
CA ARG A 40 6.27 4.44 -11.93
C ARG A 40 5.34 3.54 -11.12
N SER A 41 4.05 3.80 -11.22
CA SER A 41 3.05 2.90 -10.64
C SER A 41 2.85 1.65 -11.50
N TRP A 42 2.39 0.57 -10.90
CA TRP A 42 1.99 -0.64 -11.61
C TRP A 42 0.95 -1.43 -10.81
N ILE A 43 0.23 -2.31 -11.49
CA ILE A 43 -0.68 -3.28 -10.88
C ILE A 43 -0.59 -4.61 -11.63
N THR A 44 -0.62 -5.71 -10.88
CA THR A 44 -0.80 -7.06 -11.41
C THR A 44 -2.20 -7.55 -11.06
N ILE A 45 -2.95 -8.01 -12.07
CA ILE A 45 -4.29 -8.57 -11.91
C ILE A 45 -4.36 -9.94 -12.58
N THR A 46 -5.23 -10.82 -12.09
CA THR A 46 -5.55 -12.09 -12.76
C THR A 46 -6.37 -11.84 -14.03
N HIS A 47 -6.51 -12.86 -14.88
CA HIS A 47 -7.41 -12.79 -16.03
C HIS A 47 -8.90 -12.62 -15.65
N ASP A 48 -9.28 -12.93 -14.41
CA ASP A 48 -10.61 -12.68 -13.84
C ASP A 48 -10.71 -11.30 -13.16
N GLU A 49 -9.77 -10.38 -13.46
CA GLU A 49 -9.71 -9.01 -12.93
C GLU A 49 -9.57 -8.91 -11.39
N VAL A 50 -9.05 -9.96 -10.74
CA VAL A 50 -8.74 -9.90 -9.30
C VAL A 50 -7.36 -9.27 -9.11
N PRO A 51 -7.22 -8.16 -8.36
CA PRO A 51 -5.93 -7.55 -8.10
C PRO A 51 -5.08 -8.44 -7.20
N LEU A 52 -3.81 -8.62 -7.57
CA LEU A 52 -2.84 -9.39 -6.82
C LEU A 52 -1.90 -8.47 -6.04
N GLU A 53 -1.37 -7.46 -6.72
CA GLU A 53 -0.44 -6.50 -6.14
C GLU A 53 -0.50 -5.17 -6.90
N ILE A 54 -0.44 -4.05 -6.18
CA ILE A 54 -0.34 -2.68 -6.71
C ILE A 54 0.79 -1.96 -6.01
N GLY A 55 1.54 -1.13 -6.72
CA GLY A 55 2.63 -0.40 -6.08
C GLY A 55 3.30 0.63 -6.95
N VAL A 56 4.41 1.11 -6.43
CA VAL A 56 5.37 1.93 -7.13
C VAL A 56 6.69 1.20 -7.22
N GLU A 57 7.34 1.30 -8.37
CA GLU A 57 8.76 1.02 -8.55
C GLU A 57 9.53 2.34 -8.66
N MET A 58 10.71 2.37 -8.07
CA MET A 58 11.64 3.50 -8.09
C MET A 58 13.02 3.00 -8.48
N THR A 59 13.71 3.69 -9.38
CA THR A 59 15.09 3.34 -9.75
C THR A 59 16.07 3.71 -8.62
N ASP A 60 17.26 3.08 -8.60
CA ASP A 60 18.30 3.35 -7.58
C ASP A 60 18.68 4.84 -7.52
N GLU A 61 18.61 5.55 -8.66
CA GLU A 61 18.94 6.98 -8.75
C GLU A 61 18.00 7.84 -7.90
N VAL A 62 16.75 7.41 -7.67
CA VAL A 62 15.83 8.11 -6.75
C VAL A 62 16.41 8.21 -5.35
N LEU A 63 17.12 7.17 -4.89
CA LEU A 63 17.67 7.09 -3.53
C LEU A 63 19.12 7.56 -3.44
N SER A 64 19.82 7.76 -4.57
CA SER A 64 21.25 8.05 -4.60
C SER A 64 21.58 9.48 -4.21
N VAL A 65 20.73 10.45 -4.61
CA VAL A 65 20.92 11.88 -4.33
C VAL A 65 19.59 12.49 -3.87
N LEU A 66 19.31 12.35 -2.58
CA LEU A 66 18.13 12.93 -1.97
C LEU A 66 18.40 14.35 -1.49
N PRO A 67 17.52 15.32 -1.80
CA PRO A 67 17.70 16.69 -1.34
C PRO A 67 17.50 16.80 0.18
N LYS A 68 18.11 17.81 0.78
CA LYS A 68 17.95 18.17 2.20
C LYS A 68 16.59 18.84 2.49
N THR A 69 15.80 19.10 1.47
CA THR A 69 14.46 19.69 1.56
C THR A 69 13.41 18.64 1.21
N ASN A 70 12.23 18.78 1.81
CA ASN A 70 11.10 17.93 1.48
C ASN A 70 10.66 18.15 0.03
N PHE A 71 10.17 17.09 -0.62
CA PHE A 71 9.48 17.20 -1.89
C PHE A 71 8.33 16.18 -1.96
N THR A 72 7.40 16.42 -2.86
CA THR A 72 6.28 15.52 -3.15
C THR A 72 6.13 15.29 -4.63
N VAL A 73 5.69 14.08 -5.01
CA VAL A 73 5.44 13.70 -6.40
C VAL A 73 4.12 12.93 -6.48
N ALA A 74 3.21 13.37 -7.36
CA ALA A 74 2.01 12.61 -7.71
C ALA A 74 2.34 11.60 -8.81
N ILE A 75 2.03 10.33 -8.58
CA ILE A 75 2.25 9.25 -9.55
C ILE A 75 0.88 8.75 -10.03
N PRO A 76 0.54 8.93 -11.33
CA PRO A 76 -0.73 8.45 -11.88
C PRO A 76 -0.77 6.92 -11.85
N LEU A 77 -1.94 6.35 -11.55
CA LEU A 77 -2.20 4.92 -11.71
C LEU A 77 -2.63 4.61 -13.14
N HIS A 78 -2.27 3.42 -13.62
CA HIS A 78 -2.88 2.86 -14.82
C HIS A 78 -4.40 2.71 -14.64
N ILE A 79 -5.17 2.85 -15.72
CA ILE A 79 -6.64 2.79 -15.66
C ILE A 79 -7.13 1.48 -15.03
N LYS A 80 -6.49 0.35 -15.32
CA LYS A 80 -6.83 -0.95 -14.71
C LYS A 80 -6.73 -0.94 -13.18
N ALA A 81 -5.80 -0.21 -12.60
CA ALA A 81 -5.71 -0.08 -11.15
C ALA A 81 -6.91 0.68 -10.57
N LYS A 82 -7.36 1.74 -11.24
CA LYS A 82 -8.53 2.53 -10.83
C LYS A 82 -9.85 1.77 -10.98
N GLU A 83 -9.95 0.89 -11.99
CA GLU A 83 -11.13 0.08 -12.25
C GLU A 83 -11.25 -1.10 -11.28
N THR A 84 -10.11 -1.69 -10.86
CA THR A 84 -10.09 -2.94 -10.08
C THR A 84 -9.80 -2.74 -8.60
N THR A 85 -9.44 -1.54 -8.16
CA THR A 85 -9.15 -1.25 -6.75
C THR A 85 -9.83 0.06 -6.31
N ALA A 86 -9.83 0.32 -5.00
CA ALA A 86 -10.34 1.57 -4.45
C ALA A 86 -9.43 2.78 -4.74
N PHE A 87 -8.26 2.61 -5.33
CA PHE A 87 -7.23 3.64 -5.46
C PHE A 87 -7.33 4.45 -6.75
N ASN A 88 -6.99 5.74 -6.66
CA ASN A 88 -7.01 6.70 -7.77
C ASN A 88 -5.62 7.14 -8.23
N HIS A 89 -4.73 7.47 -7.28
CA HIS A 89 -3.36 7.90 -7.55
C HIS A 89 -2.45 7.60 -6.37
N LEU A 90 -1.13 7.66 -6.61
CA LEU A 90 -0.12 7.65 -5.57
C LEU A 90 0.38 9.09 -5.31
N TYR A 91 0.77 9.35 -4.07
CA TYR A 91 1.38 10.63 -3.68
C TYR A 91 2.55 10.33 -2.76
N ILE A 92 3.76 10.49 -3.30
CA ILE A 92 5.00 10.14 -2.60
C ILE A 92 5.62 11.41 -2.02
N THR A 93 5.94 11.38 -0.74
CA THR A 93 6.66 12.45 -0.05
C THR A 93 8.01 11.93 0.41
N TRP A 94 9.06 12.67 0.10
CA TRP A 94 10.33 12.61 0.79
C TRP A 94 10.34 13.63 1.93
N ALA A 95 10.46 13.19 3.16
CA ALA A 95 10.56 14.01 4.35
C ALA A 95 12.02 14.00 4.83
N ALA A 96 12.82 14.99 4.38
CA ALA A 96 14.25 15.04 4.61
C ALA A 96 14.65 15.18 6.10
N ASN A 97 13.78 15.80 6.90
CA ASN A 97 14.03 16.07 8.32
C ASN A 97 13.00 15.37 9.25
N GLY A 98 12.22 14.46 8.69
CA GLY A 98 11.13 13.84 9.42
C GLY A 98 9.92 14.76 9.60
N HIS A 99 8.93 14.27 10.36
CA HIS A 99 7.75 15.02 10.76
C HIS A 99 7.83 15.36 12.24
N PRO A 100 7.30 16.52 12.66
CA PRO A 100 7.22 16.89 14.07
C PRO A 100 6.14 16.12 14.86
N LEU A 101 5.59 15.05 14.29
CA LEU A 101 4.63 14.19 14.97
C LEU A 101 5.29 13.55 16.19
N PRO A 102 4.65 13.53 17.36
CA PRO A 102 5.26 13.06 18.59
C PRO A 102 5.82 11.65 18.47
N GLY A 103 7.13 11.52 18.34
CA GLY A 103 7.87 10.27 18.55
C GLY A 103 7.91 9.26 17.42
N THR A 104 7.28 9.47 16.25
CA THR A 104 7.11 8.37 15.29
C THR A 104 8.15 8.34 14.17
N PHE A 105 8.32 9.42 13.40
CA PHE A 105 9.24 9.47 12.25
C PHE A 105 10.08 10.74 12.28
N ILE A 106 11.04 10.78 13.22
CA ILE A 106 11.91 11.95 13.44
C ILE A 106 13.07 12.06 12.46
N GLY A 107 13.35 11.01 11.68
CA GLY A 107 14.43 10.98 10.69
C GLY A 107 13.94 11.01 9.24
N PRO A 108 14.89 11.06 8.30
CA PRO A 108 14.58 11.04 6.86
C PRO A 108 13.79 9.79 6.46
N HIS A 109 12.64 9.97 5.79
CA HIS A 109 11.78 8.87 5.40
C HIS A 109 10.95 9.18 4.14
N PHE A 110 10.39 8.12 3.57
CA PHE A 110 9.40 8.20 2.51
C PHE A 110 8.01 7.85 3.05
N ASP A 111 7.01 8.62 2.61
CA ASP A 111 5.59 8.28 2.68
C ASP A 111 5.11 7.92 1.28
N VAL A 112 4.54 6.73 1.10
CA VAL A 112 3.97 6.30 -0.16
C VAL A 112 2.46 6.17 0.00
N ARG A 113 1.71 7.23 -0.30
CA ARG A 113 0.26 7.29 -0.10
C ARG A 113 -0.49 6.78 -1.31
N PHE A 114 -1.34 5.81 -1.10
CA PHE A 114 -2.31 5.29 -2.07
C PHE A 114 -3.66 5.93 -1.79
N PHE A 115 -4.00 6.96 -2.55
CA PHE A 115 -5.23 7.73 -2.38
C PHE A 115 -6.43 7.08 -3.05
N MET A 116 -7.59 7.10 -2.36
CA MET A 116 -8.90 6.64 -2.84
C MET A 116 -9.74 7.78 -3.41
N THR A 117 -9.38 9.04 -3.10
CA THR A 117 -9.98 10.26 -3.65
C THR A 117 -9.27 10.66 -4.94
N SER A 118 -9.88 11.52 -5.76
CA SER A 118 -9.22 12.10 -6.93
C SER A 118 -8.03 12.98 -6.51
N LEU A 119 -7.08 13.21 -7.42
CA LEU A 119 -5.98 14.13 -7.16
C LEU A 119 -6.49 15.56 -6.95
N GLU A 120 -7.53 15.97 -7.68
CA GLU A 120 -8.17 17.26 -7.53
C GLU A 120 -8.77 17.44 -6.13
N ASP A 121 -9.60 16.49 -5.66
CA ASP A 121 -10.19 16.53 -4.31
C ASP A 121 -9.12 16.50 -3.23
N HIS A 122 -8.05 15.69 -3.42
CA HIS A 122 -6.93 15.62 -2.49
C HIS A 122 -6.24 16.97 -2.36
N LEU A 123 -5.87 17.61 -3.47
CA LEU A 123 -5.20 18.91 -3.47
C LEU A 123 -6.09 20.06 -3.01
N ALA A 124 -7.42 19.91 -3.09
CA ALA A 124 -8.41 20.86 -2.60
C ALA A 124 -8.60 20.83 -1.08
N ILE A 125 -8.05 19.85 -0.36
CA ILE A 125 -8.12 19.81 1.13
C ILE A 125 -7.38 21.05 1.66
N PRO A 126 -8.09 21.96 2.38
CA PRO A 126 -7.51 23.23 2.82
C PRO A 126 -6.48 23.02 3.95
N ALA A 127 -5.85 24.11 4.38
CA ALA A 127 -5.09 24.13 5.61
C ALA A 127 -6.04 24.11 6.84
N PRO A 128 -5.68 23.43 7.93
CA PRO A 128 -6.43 23.50 9.19
C PRO A 128 -6.34 24.94 9.79
N PRO A 129 -7.33 25.36 10.61
CA PRO A 129 -8.49 24.58 11.04
C PRO A 129 -9.70 24.77 10.10
N THR A 130 -10.30 23.66 9.69
CA THR A 130 -11.60 23.68 8.98
C THR A 130 -12.46 22.51 9.46
N PRO A 131 -13.81 22.57 9.32
CA PRO A 131 -14.71 21.53 9.83
C PRO A 131 -14.39 20.12 9.31
N GLY A 132 -13.86 19.98 8.08
CA GLY A 132 -13.50 18.67 7.52
C GLY A 132 -12.43 17.92 8.31
N PHE A 133 -11.59 18.60 9.09
CA PHE A 133 -10.60 17.93 9.96
C PHE A 133 -11.20 17.41 11.26
N THR A 134 -12.31 17.95 11.73
CA THR A 134 -13.00 17.50 12.95
C THR A 134 -14.13 16.51 12.65
N ASN A 135 -14.58 16.45 11.39
CA ASN A 135 -15.52 15.45 10.92
C ASN A 135 -14.76 14.13 10.63
N LEU A 136 -14.62 13.32 11.69
CA LEU A 136 -13.91 12.03 11.60
C LEU A 136 -14.82 10.93 11.01
N PRO A 137 -14.25 9.89 10.39
CA PRO A 137 -15.02 8.74 9.92
C PRO A 137 -15.82 8.12 11.05
N PRO A 138 -17.07 7.67 10.78
CA PRO A 138 -17.88 6.96 11.77
C PRO A 138 -17.18 5.70 12.29
N ALA A 139 -17.60 5.25 13.47
CA ALA A 139 -17.09 4.03 14.08
C ALA A 139 -17.15 2.84 13.10
N GLY A 140 -16.07 2.06 13.05
CA GLY A 140 -15.93 0.92 12.15
C GLY A 140 -15.31 1.24 10.78
N TYR A 141 -15.31 2.50 10.32
CA TYR A 141 -14.65 2.90 9.06
C TYR A 141 -13.16 3.16 9.20
N MET A 142 -12.63 3.16 10.43
CA MET A 142 -11.20 3.12 10.74
C MET A 142 -10.93 1.93 11.64
N PRO A 143 -9.73 1.31 11.58
CA PRO A 143 -9.40 0.19 12.47
C PRO A 143 -9.41 0.63 13.94
N ALA A 144 -9.92 -0.22 14.83
CA ALA A 144 -10.07 0.11 16.26
C ALA A 144 -8.74 0.37 16.99
N SER A 145 -7.62 -0.14 16.46
CA SER A 145 -6.28 0.11 17.02
C SER A 145 -5.68 1.44 16.60
N TYR A 146 -6.26 2.12 15.59
CA TYR A 146 -5.78 3.41 15.10
C TYR A 146 -6.45 4.57 15.83
N PHE A 147 -5.72 5.65 16.03
CA PHE A 147 -6.24 6.90 16.57
C PHE A 147 -5.83 8.09 15.70
N PRO A 148 -6.66 9.14 15.65
CA PRO A 148 -6.37 10.32 14.87
C PRO A 148 -5.22 11.11 15.47
N ASP A 149 -4.36 11.64 14.61
CA ASP A 149 -3.22 12.49 14.91
C ASP A 149 -3.47 13.91 14.38
N ALA A 150 -2.44 14.75 14.39
CA ALA A 150 -2.55 16.13 13.95
C ALA A 150 -3.01 16.24 12.49
N PRO A 151 -3.86 17.25 12.17
CA PRO A 151 -4.30 17.53 10.81
C PRO A 151 -3.16 18.09 9.98
N VAL A 152 -3.08 17.67 8.70
CA VAL A 152 -2.06 18.11 7.75
C VAL A 152 -2.71 18.70 6.50
N PRO A 153 -2.29 19.90 6.05
CA PRO A 153 -2.80 20.50 4.80
C PRO A 153 -2.71 19.52 3.63
N GLN A 154 -3.73 19.50 2.79
CA GLN A 154 -3.89 18.61 1.64
C GLN A 154 -3.99 17.10 1.96
N LEU A 155 -3.59 16.65 3.14
CA LEU A 155 -3.56 15.24 3.51
C LEU A 155 -4.71 14.82 4.45
N GLY A 156 -5.36 15.79 5.12
CA GLY A 156 -6.40 15.47 6.10
C GLY A 156 -5.83 15.10 7.47
N VAL A 157 -6.51 14.20 8.17
CA VAL A 157 -6.10 13.68 9.48
C VAL A 157 -5.35 12.37 9.27
N HIS A 158 -4.15 12.28 9.79
CA HIS A 158 -3.39 11.03 9.85
C HIS A 158 -3.90 10.15 11.00
N TRP A 159 -3.85 8.85 10.81
CA TRP A 159 -4.21 7.86 11.81
C TRP A 159 -3.04 6.90 12.00
N THR A 160 -2.61 6.73 13.25
CA THR A 160 -1.48 5.90 13.65
C THR A 160 -1.93 4.74 14.52
N ASP A 161 -1.30 3.58 14.36
CA ASP A 161 -1.61 2.40 15.19
C ASP A 161 -1.00 2.58 16.60
N LYS A 162 -1.78 2.34 17.64
CA LYS A 162 -1.33 2.33 19.05
C LYS A 162 -0.22 1.33 19.34
N MET A 163 -0.08 0.31 18.47
CA MET A 163 0.93 -0.73 18.62
C MET A 163 2.33 -0.33 18.11
N PHE A 164 2.49 0.89 17.58
CA PHE A 164 3.80 1.35 17.14
C PHE A 164 4.75 1.49 18.34
N THR A 165 5.89 0.80 18.23
CA THR A 165 6.98 0.91 19.23
C THR A 165 8.10 1.78 18.66
N ASN A 166 8.58 2.72 19.45
CA ASN A 166 9.71 3.57 19.06
C ASN A 166 11.06 2.83 19.19
N PRO A 167 12.02 3.05 18.25
CA PRO A 167 11.88 3.83 17.03
C PRO A 167 11.11 3.09 15.93
N VAL A 168 10.19 3.79 15.27
CA VAL A 168 9.46 3.23 14.13
C VAL A 168 10.31 3.37 12.88
N THR A 169 10.66 2.24 12.26
CA THR A 169 11.43 2.21 11.00
C THR A 169 10.57 2.08 9.76
N LYS A 170 9.41 1.45 9.91
CA LYS A 170 8.38 1.28 8.89
C LYS A 170 7.02 1.06 9.56
N ALA A 171 5.96 1.57 8.93
CA ALA A 171 4.59 1.46 9.44
C ALA A 171 3.56 1.64 8.33
N MET A 172 2.30 1.32 8.63
CA MET A 172 1.15 1.70 7.83
C MET A 172 0.44 2.85 8.53
N ILE A 173 0.35 4.00 7.86
CA ILE A 173 -0.45 5.15 8.28
C ILE A 173 -1.72 5.19 7.43
N LEU A 174 -2.82 5.60 8.01
CA LEU A 174 -4.08 5.79 7.31
C LEU A 174 -4.44 7.28 7.29
N GLY A 175 -5.31 7.67 6.38
CA GLY A 175 -5.75 9.06 6.28
C GLY A 175 -7.25 9.20 6.20
N SER A 176 -7.78 10.31 6.73
CA SER A 176 -9.18 10.68 6.58
C SER A 176 -9.36 12.17 6.37
N TYR A 177 -10.44 12.54 5.69
CA TYR A 177 -10.90 13.91 5.60
C TYR A 177 -12.41 13.94 5.40
N ASP A 178 -13.08 14.85 6.09
CA ASP A 178 -14.53 15.09 6.01
C ASP A 178 -15.37 13.81 6.08
N GLY A 179 -15.14 13.03 7.16
CA GLY A 179 -15.86 11.79 7.45
C GLY A 179 -15.49 10.60 6.57
N LYS A 180 -14.52 10.73 5.66
CA LYS A 180 -14.15 9.69 4.69
C LYS A 180 -12.75 9.16 4.94
N PHE A 181 -12.56 7.85 4.81
CA PHE A 181 -11.26 7.22 4.69
C PHE A 181 -10.66 7.56 3.31
N THR A 182 -9.47 8.20 3.24
CA THR A 182 -8.94 8.80 2.03
C THR A 182 -7.71 8.12 1.46
N PHE A 183 -6.83 7.56 2.31
CA PHE A 183 -5.63 6.87 1.84
C PHE A 183 -5.09 5.83 2.83
N VAL A 184 -4.28 4.91 2.32
CA VAL A 184 -3.34 4.08 3.08
C VAL A 184 -1.91 4.47 2.68
N SER A 185 -0.98 4.52 3.63
CA SER A 185 0.39 4.96 3.41
C SER A 185 1.41 4.08 4.12
N PRO A 186 2.09 3.17 3.41
CA PRO A 186 3.37 2.68 3.89
C PRO A 186 4.33 3.85 4.11
N ILE A 187 4.91 3.94 5.31
CA ILE A 187 5.98 4.87 5.68
C ILE A 187 7.21 4.05 6.01
N MET A 188 8.38 4.47 5.54
CA MET A 188 9.65 3.81 5.83
C MET A 188 10.80 4.79 5.85
N ILE A 189 11.72 4.59 6.82
CA ILE A 189 12.98 5.35 6.85
C ILE A 189 13.87 4.96 5.68
N LEU A 190 14.71 5.87 5.23
CA LEU A 190 15.61 5.65 4.09
C LEU A 190 16.46 4.37 4.21
N PRO A 191 17.07 4.01 5.36
CA PRO A 191 17.83 2.77 5.49
C PRO A 191 17.03 1.50 5.18
N VAL A 192 15.72 1.48 5.42
CA VAL A 192 14.86 0.33 5.08
C VAL A 192 14.77 0.12 3.58
N LEU A 193 14.61 1.19 2.81
CA LEU A 193 14.63 1.11 1.34
C LEU A 193 16.00 0.73 0.80
N GLN A 194 17.07 1.26 1.38
CA GLN A 194 18.45 1.02 0.93
C GLN A 194 19.00 -0.35 1.33
N SER A 195 18.43 -1.01 2.34
CA SER A 195 18.92 -2.31 2.82
C SER A 195 18.79 -3.44 1.80
N GLY A 196 17.87 -3.31 0.84
CA GLY A 196 17.53 -4.37 -0.09
C GLY A 196 16.80 -5.57 0.54
N GLU A 197 16.53 -5.52 1.84
CA GLU A 197 15.78 -6.56 2.55
C GLU A 197 14.31 -6.55 2.14
N SER A 198 13.76 -7.75 1.93
CA SER A 198 12.33 -7.89 1.66
C SER A 198 11.53 -7.88 2.96
N PHE A 199 10.52 -7.04 3.00
CA PHE A 199 9.59 -6.93 4.11
C PHE A 199 8.14 -7.08 3.63
N SER A 200 7.33 -7.82 4.37
CA SER A 200 5.89 -7.95 4.16
C SER A 200 5.17 -8.02 5.49
N SER A 201 4.13 -7.24 5.68
CA SER A 201 3.32 -7.24 6.90
C SER A 201 1.85 -6.98 6.62
N ALA A 202 0.99 -7.63 7.38
CA ALA A 202 -0.41 -7.24 7.47
C ALA A 202 -0.53 -5.95 8.29
N TYR A 203 -1.63 -5.21 8.08
CA TYR A 203 -2.03 -4.07 8.89
C TYR A 203 -3.50 -4.17 9.27
N ALA A 204 -3.89 -3.52 10.38
CA ALA A 204 -5.26 -3.60 10.86
C ALA A 204 -6.24 -2.97 9.87
N GLN A 205 -7.38 -3.62 9.69
CA GLN A 205 -8.39 -3.28 8.71
C GLN A 205 -9.61 -2.64 9.35
N PRO A 206 -10.29 -1.68 8.68
CA PRO A 206 -11.63 -1.26 9.05
C PRO A 206 -12.60 -2.44 9.07
N GLN A 207 -13.65 -2.34 9.89
CA GLN A 207 -14.76 -3.29 9.87
C GLN A 207 -15.75 -2.99 8.72
N LEU A 208 -15.88 -1.71 8.35
CA LEU A 208 -16.78 -1.21 7.33
C LEU A 208 -16.02 -0.48 6.23
N PHE A 209 -16.50 -0.60 5.00
CA PHE A 209 -15.95 0.06 3.83
C PHE A 209 -17.06 0.82 3.11
N ALA A 210 -16.76 2.04 2.65
CA ALA A 210 -17.75 2.92 2.01
C ALA A 210 -18.12 2.49 0.59
N ARG A 211 -17.28 1.70 -0.07
CA ARG A 211 -17.49 1.22 -1.44
C ARG A 211 -17.23 -0.27 -1.51
N HIS A 212 -18.06 -0.99 -2.25
CA HIS A 212 -17.80 -2.38 -2.61
C HIS A 212 -16.65 -2.40 -3.62
N ASN A 213 -15.48 -2.85 -3.19
CA ASN A 213 -14.25 -2.86 -4.00
C ASN A 213 -13.19 -3.80 -3.41
N TRP A 214 -12.08 -3.97 -4.11
CA TRP A 214 -10.93 -4.71 -3.63
C TRP A 214 -10.02 -3.82 -2.76
N TYR A 215 -9.76 -4.27 -1.53
CA TYR A 215 -8.89 -3.59 -0.56
C TYR A 215 -7.73 -4.48 -0.15
N PRO A 216 -6.48 -3.98 -0.14
CA PRO A 216 -5.31 -4.74 0.28
C PRO A 216 -5.27 -4.92 1.79
N THR A 217 -4.71 -6.03 2.24
CA THR A 217 -4.53 -6.33 3.67
C THR A 217 -3.07 -6.42 4.10
N LYS A 218 -2.14 -6.32 3.14
CA LYS A 218 -0.70 -6.33 3.37
C LYS A 218 0.00 -5.19 2.63
N TYR A 219 1.14 -4.75 3.17
CA TYR A 219 2.08 -3.89 2.47
C TYR A 219 3.46 -4.55 2.43
N ASN A 220 4.21 -4.24 1.37
CA ASN A 220 5.50 -4.85 1.13
C ASN A 220 6.52 -3.76 0.74
N ILE A 221 7.77 -3.99 1.12
CA ILE A 221 8.92 -3.17 0.75
C ILE A 221 9.99 -4.17 0.32
N TYR A 222 10.50 -4.05 -0.90
CA TYR A 222 11.53 -4.95 -1.40
C TYR A 222 12.34 -4.31 -2.53
N MET A 223 13.47 -4.90 -2.87
CA MET A 223 14.31 -4.54 -4.00
C MET A 223 14.43 -5.71 -4.96
N ASN A 224 14.42 -5.41 -6.25
CA ASN A 224 14.81 -6.37 -7.29
C ASN A 224 16.25 -6.07 -7.73
N ASN A 225 17.18 -6.89 -7.29
CA ASN A 225 18.60 -6.72 -7.57
C ASN A 225 18.95 -6.86 -9.07
N ALA A 226 18.14 -7.59 -9.85
CA ALA A 226 18.39 -7.76 -11.30
C ALA A 226 18.02 -6.51 -12.11
N THR A 227 17.03 -5.74 -11.64
CA THR A 227 16.55 -4.52 -12.33
C THR A 227 16.97 -3.23 -11.62
N HIS A 228 17.66 -3.33 -10.47
CA HIS A 228 18.06 -2.19 -9.64
C HIS A 228 16.89 -1.25 -9.31
N LYS A 229 15.76 -1.84 -8.90
CA LYS A 229 14.54 -1.10 -8.57
C LYS A 229 14.06 -1.43 -7.16
N HIS A 230 13.59 -0.40 -6.48
CA HIS A 230 12.96 -0.48 -5.16
C HIS A 230 11.44 -0.44 -5.33
N TYR A 231 10.75 -1.25 -4.55
CA TYR A 231 9.31 -1.43 -4.61
C TYR A 231 8.66 -1.16 -3.27
N VAL A 232 7.57 -0.39 -3.30
CA VAL A 232 6.64 -0.24 -2.18
C VAL A 232 5.25 -0.59 -2.70
N THR A 233 4.66 -1.66 -2.14
CA THR A 233 3.46 -2.24 -2.72
C THR A 233 2.42 -2.60 -1.66
N LEU A 234 1.18 -2.80 -2.15
CA LEU A 234 0.05 -3.34 -1.40
C LEU A 234 -0.41 -4.63 -2.05
N SER A 235 -0.73 -5.64 -1.25
CA SER A 235 -1.10 -6.97 -1.73
C SER A 235 -2.14 -7.65 -0.84
N ASN A 236 -2.47 -8.92 -1.18
CA ASN A 236 -3.45 -9.74 -0.48
C ASN A 236 -4.82 -9.04 -0.42
N PHE A 237 -5.37 -8.77 -1.61
CA PHE A 237 -6.63 -8.06 -1.77
C PHE A 237 -7.83 -8.91 -1.36
N VAL A 238 -8.80 -8.28 -0.72
CA VAL A 238 -10.09 -8.86 -0.31
C VAL A 238 -11.20 -7.96 -0.82
N LEU A 239 -12.21 -8.54 -1.44
CA LEU A 239 -13.42 -7.83 -1.86
C LEU A 239 -14.26 -7.50 -0.62
N ARG A 240 -14.62 -6.24 -0.47
CA ARG A 240 -15.36 -5.72 0.69
C ARG A 240 -16.63 -5.00 0.24
#